data_8156af7ee0c08b19e9bd901d1012586f
#
_entry.id   8156af7ee0c08b19e9bd901d1012586f
#
_cell.length_a   1.000
_cell.length_b   1.000
_cell.length_c   1.000
_cell.angle_alpha   90.00
_cell.angle_beta   90.00
_cell.angle_gamma   90.00
#
_symmetry.space_group_name_H-M   'P 1'
#
loop_
_entity.id
_entity.type
_entity.pdbx_description
1 polymer ?
#
loop_
_entity_poly.entity_id
_entity_poly.type
_entity_poly.pdbx_seq_one_letter_code
_entity_poly.pdbx_strand_id
1 'polypeptide(L)'
;MSSDSAIRNPRSALVFYPKLLWTFARNSLIRDMTFRSNFVIEAISSVVWMVMNLAFYLLVFLKIEEAQAAGETATIATWEKPEFLIFIGTTMIINSVMQAFFMPNAQELSEMVRTGGLDFALLKPIDTQFLVSLRKSSWSSLGNFLVALCLIAYAVPQLAEPPSLLSWLLYPVYVACGILIMYSIMISLAATSIWLGRNQTLYDFWFYITN
;
A
#
# COMPACT_ATOMS: atom_id res chain seq x y z
N MET A 1 34.37 -16.00 5.63
CA MET A 1 33.86 -15.02 6.63
C MET A 1 32.36 -15.20 6.64
N SER A 2 31.83 -15.90 7.66
CA SER A 2 30.44 -16.41 7.63
C SER A 2 29.43 -15.27 7.76
N SER A 3 28.33 -15.38 7.04
CA SER A 3 27.18 -14.44 7.05
C SER A 3 26.59 -14.24 8.48
N ASP A 4 26.77 -15.18 9.37
CA ASP A 4 26.32 -15.11 10.78
C ASP A 4 26.94 -13.99 11.60
N SER A 5 28.18 -13.57 11.30
CA SER A 5 28.85 -12.49 12.04
C SER A 5 28.33 -11.11 11.64
N ALA A 6 27.77 -10.97 10.45
CA ALA A 6 27.22 -9.70 9.94
C ALA A 6 25.87 -9.35 10.60
N ILE A 7 25.07 -10.36 10.97
CA ILE A 7 23.74 -10.16 11.57
C ILE A 7 23.85 -9.83 13.07
N ARG A 8 24.93 -10.24 13.72
CA ARG A 8 25.14 -10.05 15.16
C ARG A 8 25.60 -8.64 15.55
N ASN A 9 26.05 -7.83 14.59
CA ASN A 9 26.49 -6.46 14.85
C ASN A 9 25.44 -5.46 14.36
N PRO A 10 24.81 -4.63 15.23
CA PRO A 10 23.75 -3.70 14.85
C PRO A 10 24.19 -2.68 13.79
N ARG A 11 25.46 -2.32 13.72
CA ARG A 11 25.98 -1.42 12.68
C ARG A 11 26.05 -2.07 11.29
N SER A 12 26.32 -3.37 11.23
CA SER A 12 26.31 -4.10 9.95
C SER A 12 24.88 -4.40 9.47
N ALA A 13 23.93 -4.62 10.39
CA ALA A 13 22.53 -4.78 10.06
C ALA A 13 21.94 -3.54 9.41
N LEU A 14 22.25 -2.32 9.89
CA LEU A 14 21.78 -1.05 9.33
C LEU A 14 22.19 -0.84 7.86
N VAL A 15 23.31 -1.43 7.42
CA VAL A 15 23.77 -1.36 6.02
C VAL A 15 23.29 -2.57 5.20
N PHE A 16 23.13 -3.71 5.84
CA PHE A 16 22.76 -4.97 5.17
C PHE A 16 21.31 -4.96 4.70
N TYR A 17 20.35 -4.62 5.57
CA TYR A 17 18.93 -4.65 5.23
C TYR A 17 18.53 -3.66 4.12
N PRO A 18 18.99 -2.41 4.07
CA PRO A 18 18.73 -1.51 2.95
C PRO A 18 19.28 -2.01 1.60
N LYS A 19 20.50 -2.60 1.61
CA LYS A 19 21.08 -3.21 0.39
C LYS A 19 20.27 -4.41 -0.08
N LEU A 20 19.81 -5.23 0.85
CA LEU A 20 18.97 -6.40 0.55
C LEU A 20 17.62 -5.97 -0.01
N LEU A 21 17.00 -4.97 0.59
CA LEU A 21 15.73 -4.39 0.12
C LEU A 21 15.88 -3.79 -1.29
N TRP A 22 16.96 -3.05 -1.55
CA TRP A 22 17.28 -2.55 -2.88
C TRP A 22 17.44 -3.67 -3.90
N THR A 23 18.12 -4.76 -3.51
CA THR A 23 18.29 -5.94 -4.37
C THR A 23 16.95 -6.61 -4.68
N PHE A 24 16.07 -6.74 -3.70
CA PHE A 24 14.73 -7.29 -3.90
C PHE A 24 13.88 -6.39 -4.81
N ALA A 25 13.88 -5.09 -4.56
CA ALA A 25 13.18 -4.11 -5.39
C ALA A 25 13.66 -4.14 -6.83
N ARG A 26 14.99 -4.13 -7.05
CA ARG A 26 15.59 -4.23 -8.39
C ARG A 26 15.22 -5.53 -9.11
N ASN A 27 15.30 -6.66 -8.42
CA ASN A 27 14.95 -7.95 -8.99
C ASN A 27 13.46 -8.04 -9.36
N SER A 28 12.59 -7.46 -8.53
CA SER A 28 11.17 -7.34 -8.83
C SER A 28 10.93 -6.47 -10.06
N LEU A 29 11.62 -5.33 -10.18
CA LEU A 29 11.54 -4.47 -11.38
C LEU A 29 11.97 -5.21 -12.64
N ILE A 30 13.10 -5.92 -12.60
CA ILE A 30 13.59 -6.70 -13.75
C ILE A 30 12.54 -7.75 -14.15
N ARG A 31 11.96 -8.45 -13.19
CA ARG A 31 10.89 -9.43 -13.44
C ARG A 31 9.67 -8.78 -14.07
N ASP A 32 9.17 -7.67 -13.52
CA ASP A 32 7.99 -6.97 -14.03
C ASP A 32 8.24 -6.42 -15.43
N MET A 33 9.45 -5.94 -15.72
CA MET A 33 9.85 -5.49 -17.06
C MET A 33 10.08 -6.63 -18.05
N THR A 34 10.31 -7.86 -17.61
CA THR A 34 10.42 -9.03 -18.51
C THR A 34 9.09 -9.31 -19.19
N PHE A 35 7.97 -9.10 -18.49
CA PHE A 35 6.62 -9.24 -19.03
C PHE A 35 5.97 -7.88 -19.30
N ARG A 36 6.58 -7.09 -20.18
CA ARG A 36 6.21 -5.68 -20.46
C ARG A 36 4.72 -5.47 -20.72
N SER A 37 4.10 -6.34 -21.51
CA SER A 37 2.68 -6.23 -21.83
C SER A 37 1.80 -6.37 -20.58
N ASN A 38 2.09 -7.34 -19.72
CA ASN A 38 1.36 -7.55 -18.49
C ASN A 38 1.52 -6.37 -17.53
N PHE A 39 2.75 -5.86 -17.38
CA PHE A 39 3.05 -4.68 -16.57
C PHE A 39 2.27 -3.44 -17.03
N VAL A 40 2.24 -3.19 -18.35
CA VAL A 40 1.51 -2.03 -18.92
C VAL A 40 0.01 -2.19 -18.73
N ILE A 41 -0.55 -3.38 -18.96
CA ILE A 41 -1.98 -3.65 -18.76
C ILE A 41 -2.36 -3.47 -17.29
N GLU A 42 -1.56 -3.99 -16.36
CA GLU A 42 -1.79 -3.86 -14.93
C GLU A 42 -1.72 -2.40 -14.48
N ALA A 43 -0.71 -1.64 -14.93
CA ALA A 43 -0.56 -0.22 -14.63
C ALA A 43 -1.74 0.61 -15.17
N ILE A 44 -2.17 0.38 -16.42
CA ILE A 44 -3.32 1.06 -17.02
C ILE A 44 -4.60 0.70 -16.25
N SER A 45 -4.83 -0.58 -15.97
CA SER A 45 -6.01 -1.03 -15.24
C SER A 45 -6.09 -0.41 -13.84
N SER A 46 -4.97 -0.32 -13.14
CA SER A 46 -4.88 0.32 -11.83
C SER A 46 -5.24 1.81 -11.90
N VAL A 47 -4.70 2.52 -12.88
CA VAL A 47 -5.00 3.96 -13.07
C VAL A 47 -6.47 4.16 -13.46
N VAL A 48 -7.02 3.34 -14.37
CA VAL A 48 -8.44 3.41 -14.75
C VAL A 48 -9.34 3.17 -13.54
N TRP A 49 -9.05 2.16 -12.74
CA TRP A 49 -9.81 1.87 -11.51
C TRP A 49 -9.77 3.06 -10.54
N MET A 50 -8.60 3.64 -10.33
CA MET A 50 -8.43 4.80 -9.46
C MET A 50 -9.18 6.02 -9.96
N VAL A 51 -9.10 6.33 -11.27
CA VAL A 51 -9.83 7.44 -11.89
C VAL A 51 -11.34 7.24 -11.75
N MET A 52 -11.82 6.01 -11.92
CA MET A 52 -13.24 5.68 -11.75
C MET A 52 -13.70 5.90 -10.29
N ASN A 53 -12.91 5.48 -9.31
CA ASN A 53 -13.21 5.74 -7.90
C ASN A 53 -13.20 7.25 -7.60
N LEU A 54 -12.20 7.98 -8.06
CA LEU A 54 -12.13 9.43 -7.89
C LEU A 54 -13.32 10.14 -8.55
N ALA A 55 -13.68 9.74 -9.76
CA ALA A 55 -14.85 10.27 -10.47
C ALA A 55 -16.17 10.03 -9.70
N PHE A 56 -16.32 8.84 -9.10
CA PHE A 56 -17.47 8.54 -8.26
C PHE A 56 -17.58 9.52 -7.08
N TYR A 57 -16.48 9.76 -6.37
CA TYR A 57 -16.46 10.71 -5.25
C TYR A 57 -16.74 12.14 -5.70
N LEU A 58 -16.18 12.57 -6.84
CA LEU A 58 -16.46 13.89 -7.39
C LEU A 58 -17.93 14.04 -7.79
N LEU A 59 -18.56 13.01 -8.36
CA LEU A 59 -19.99 13.02 -8.66
C LEU A 59 -20.86 13.13 -7.40
N VAL A 60 -20.45 12.45 -6.31
CA VAL A 60 -21.14 12.59 -5.01
C VAL A 60 -21.09 14.04 -4.53
N PHE A 61 -19.92 14.69 -4.61
CA PHE A 61 -19.80 16.11 -4.24
C PHE A 61 -20.62 17.02 -5.13
N LEU A 62 -20.64 16.82 -6.44
CA LEU A 62 -21.49 17.60 -7.35
C LEU A 62 -22.99 17.48 -6.99
N LYS A 63 -23.44 16.28 -6.61
CA LYS A 63 -24.83 16.07 -6.17
C LYS A 63 -25.14 16.76 -4.84
N ILE A 64 -24.19 16.84 -3.95
CA ILE A 64 -24.34 17.58 -2.69
C ILE A 64 -24.41 19.09 -2.95
N GLU A 65 -23.53 19.62 -3.80
CA GLU A 65 -23.56 21.03 -4.21
C GLU A 65 -24.89 21.40 -4.87
N GLU A 66 -25.44 20.54 -5.75
CA GLU A 66 -26.76 20.71 -6.35
C GLU A 66 -27.90 20.71 -5.32
N ALA A 67 -27.87 19.77 -4.37
CA ALA A 67 -28.89 19.67 -3.32
C ALA A 67 -28.84 20.88 -2.37
N GLN A 68 -27.66 21.35 -2.01
CA GLN A 68 -27.48 22.56 -1.20
C GLN A 68 -27.99 23.82 -1.94
N ALA A 69 -27.75 23.93 -3.24
CA ALA A 69 -28.28 25.02 -4.07
C ALA A 69 -29.81 24.98 -4.15
N ALA A 70 -30.41 23.79 -4.02
CA ALA A 70 -31.87 23.61 -3.97
C ALA A 70 -32.45 23.85 -2.56
N GLY A 71 -31.64 24.19 -1.55
CA GLY A 71 -32.08 24.45 -0.19
C GLY A 71 -32.22 23.19 0.68
N GLU A 72 -31.69 22.04 0.23
CA GLU A 72 -31.66 20.81 1.00
C GLU A 72 -30.42 20.75 1.90
N THR A 73 -30.54 20.15 3.10
CA THR A 73 -29.42 19.95 4.03
C THR A 73 -28.63 18.69 3.68
N ALA A 74 -28.04 18.66 2.49
CA ALA A 74 -27.16 17.55 2.09
C ALA A 74 -25.71 17.90 2.45
N THR A 75 -25.09 17.12 3.33
CA THR A 75 -23.67 17.28 3.72
C THR A 75 -23.01 15.91 3.85
N ILE A 76 -21.75 15.81 3.46
CA ILE A 76 -20.90 14.68 3.89
C ILE A 76 -20.25 15.09 5.22
N ALA A 77 -20.90 14.85 6.32
CA ALA A 77 -20.47 15.32 7.61
C ALA A 77 -20.24 16.86 7.59
N THR A 78 -19.15 17.33 8.19
CA THR A 78 -18.73 18.74 8.17
C THR A 78 -17.56 19.00 7.21
N TRP A 79 -17.26 18.05 6.32
CA TRP A 79 -16.07 18.11 5.47
C TRP A 79 -16.28 18.96 4.22
N GLU A 80 -15.35 19.85 3.98
CA GLU A 80 -15.27 20.57 2.71
C GLU A 80 -14.60 19.70 1.63
N LYS A 81 -14.84 20.04 0.37
CA LYS A 81 -14.32 19.30 -0.79
C LYS A 81 -12.79 19.09 -0.75
N PRO A 82 -11.93 20.10 -0.44
CA PRO A 82 -10.49 19.91 -0.35
C PRO A 82 -10.06 18.93 0.75
N GLU A 83 -10.72 18.98 1.90
CA GLU A 83 -10.44 18.08 3.03
C GLU A 83 -10.72 16.62 2.65
N PHE A 84 -11.85 16.41 1.98
CA PHE A 84 -12.23 15.07 1.52
C PHE A 84 -11.30 14.55 0.43
N LEU A 85 -10.82 15.39 -0.49
CA LEU A 85 -9.82 15.01 -1.49
C LEU A 85 -8.49 14.60 -0.84
N ILE A 86 -8.07 15.28 0.23
CA ILE A 86 -6.89 14.90 1.02
C ILE A 86 -7.11 13.55 1.70
N PHE A 87 -8.29 13.31 2.26
CA PHE A 87 -8.64 12.02 2.86
C PHE A 87 -8.58 10.89 1.83
N ILE A 88 -9.18 11.07 0.64
CA ILE A 88 -9.10 10.09 -0.45
C ILE A 88 -7.65 9.87 -0.88
N GLY A 89 -6.89 10.94 -1.10
CA GLY A 89 -5.48 10.86 -1.47
C GLY A 89 -4.65 10.10 -0.43
N THR A 90 -4.92 10.32 0.87
CA THR A 90 -4.25 9.61 1.96
C THR A 90 -4.58 8.13 1.95
N THR A 91 -5.85 7.77 1.76
CA THR A 91 -6.29 6.37 1.64
C THR A 91 -5.64 5.70 0.43
N MET A 92 -5.56 6.41 -0.70
CA MET A 92 -4.87 5.92 -1.90
C MET A 92 -3.37 5.72 -1.68
N ILE A 93 -2.67 6.58 -0.92
CA ILE A 93 -1.27 6.39 -0.54
C ILE A 93 -1.10 5.10 0.26
N ILE A 94 -1.90 4.92 1.31
CA ILE A 94 -1.83 3.74 2.17
C ILE A 94 -2.07 2.47 1.33
N ASN A 95 -3.13 2.45 0.53
CA ASN A 95 -3.45 1.31 -0.33
C ASN A 95 -2.36 1.03 -1.37
N SER A 96 -1.78 2.06 -1.98
CA SER A 96 -0.70 1.90 -2.96
C SER A 96 0.55 1.28 -2.34
N VAL A 97 0.91 1.69 -1.11
CA VAL A 97 2.04 1.09 -0.36
C VAL A 97 1.74 -0.37 -0.02
N MET A 98 0.51 -0.67 0.42
CA MET A 98 0.10 -2.03 0.73
C MET A 98 0.17 -2.94 -0.51
N GLN A 99 -0.34 -2.49 -1.63
CA GLN A 99 -0.32 -3.24 -2.89
C GLN A 99 1.08 -3.36 -3.50
N ALA A 100 1.92 -2.32 -3.37
CA ALA A 100 3.28 -2.34 -3.92
C ALA A 100 4.22 -3.28 -3.15
N PHE A 101 4.15 -3.28 -1.82
CA PHE A 101 5.16 -3.94 -1.01
C PHE A 101 4.67 -5.15 -0.21
N PHE A 102 3.43 -5.13 0.28
CA PHE A 102 2.98 -6.15 1.23
C PHE A 102 2.07 -7.22 0.62
N MET A 103 1.14 -6.85 -0.23
CA MET A 103 0.17 -7.77 -0.82
C MET A 103 0.82 -8.92 -1.62
N PRO A 104 1.81 -8.68 -2.52
CA PRO A 104 2.47 -9.75 -3.26
C PRO A 104 3.18 -10.75 -2.35
N ASN A 105 3.69 -10.29 -1.22
CA ASN A 105 4.40 -11.12 -0.25
C ASN A 105 3.45 -11.95 0.62
N ALA A 106 2.32 -11.38 1.01
CA ALA A 106 1.29 -12.09 1.76
C ALA A 106 0.70 -13.25 0.95
N GLN A 107 0.42 -13.03 -0.34
CA GLN A 107 -0.02 -14.08 -1.26
C GLN A 107 1.03 -15.18 -1.43
N GLU A 108 2.31 -14.79 -1.54
CA GLU A 108 3.41 -15.75 -1.65
C GLU A 108 3.59 -16.56 -0.37
N LEU A 109 3.38 -15.99 0.81
CA LEU A 109 3.46 -16.72 2.07
C LEU A 109 2.48 -17.89 2.09
N SER A 110 1.22 -17.67 1.71
CA SER A 110 0.22 -18.72 1.61
C SER A 110 0.63 -19.83 0.64
N GLU A 111 1.22 -19.47 -0.48
CA GLU A 111 1.71 -20.46 -1.46
C GLU A 111 2.94 -21.21 -0.92
N MET A 112 3.86 -20.53 -0.24
CA MET A 112 5.01 -21.19 0.41
C MET A 112 4.59 -22.17 1.49
N VAL A 113 3.57 -21.84 2.28
CA VAL A 113 3.00 -22.78 3.27
C VAL A 113 2.42 -24.01 2.57
N ARG A 114 1.62 -23.81 1.53
CA ARG A 114 0.97 -24.88 0.78
C ARG A 114 1.95 -25.82 0.08
N THR A 115 3.06 -25.30 -0.44
CA THR A 115 4.08 -26.06 -1.20
C THR A 115 5.22 -26.58 -0.35
N GLY A 116 5.25 -26.29 0.96
CA GLY A 116 6.38 -26.61 1.85
C GLY A 116 7.61 -25.72 1.63
N GLY A 117 7.49 -24.69 0.79
CA GLY A 117 8.58 -23.74 0.52
C GLY A 117 8.98 -22.86 1.72
N LEU A 118 8.11 -22.78 2.73
CA LEU A 118 8.37 -22.01 3.94
C LEU A 118 9.56 -22.55 4.71
N ASP A 119 9.75 -23.86 4.76
CA ASP A 119 10.89 -24.49 5.46
C ASP A 119 12.23 -24.03 4.88
N PHE A 120 12.30 -23.90 3.55
CA PHE A 120 13.50 -23.36 2.89
C PHE A 120 13.72 -21.86 3.17
N ALA A 121 12.63 -21.10 3.38
CA ALA A 121 12.74 -19.70 3.77
C ALA A 121 13.28 -19.54 5.19
N LEU A 122 12.87 -20.42 6.13
CA LEU A 122 13.32 -20.44 7.52
C LEU A 122 14.80 -20.81 7.68
N LEU A 123 15.37 -21.57 6.74
CA LEU A 123 16.79 -21.93 6.75
C LEU A 123 17.71 -20.78 6.33
N LYS A 124 17.18 -19.68 5.81
CA LYS A 124 18.01 -18.54 5.39
C LYS A 124 18.47 -17.72 6.61
N PRO A 125 19.72 -17.25 6.63
CA PRO A 125 20.25 -16.42 7.69
C PRO A 125 19.77 -14.96 7.57
N ILE A 126 18.47 -14.76 7.45
CA ILE A 126 17.79 -13.45 7.29
C ILE A 126 16.57 -13.50 8.19
N ASP A 127 16.20 -12.35 8.76
CA ASP A 127 14.96 -12.24 9.52
C ASP A 127 13.77 -12.70 8.67
N THR A 128 13.03 -13.66 9.20
CA THR A 128 11.94 -14.31 8.46
C THR A 128 10.80 -13.34 8.16
N GLN A 129 10.46 -12.46 9.12
CA GLN A 129 9.40 -11.48 8.94
C GLN A 129 9.78 -10.48 7.85
N PHE A 130 11.03 -10.02 7.83
CA PHE A 130 11.55 -9.15 6.77
C PHE A 130 11.48 -9.83 5.40
N LEU A 131 11.94 -11.09 5.32
CA LEU A 131 11.93 -11.86 4.08
C LEU A 131 10.51 -12.07 3.54
N VAL A 132 9.59 -12.47 4.42
CA VAL A 132 8.20 -12.76 4.06
C VAL A 132 7.42 -11.49 3.71
N SER A 133 7.80 -10.32 4.24
CA SER A 133 7.05 -9.07 4.04
C SER A 133 7.54 -8.21 2.89
N LEU A 134 8.83 -8.30 2.50
CA LEU A 134 9.45 -7.32 1.61
C LEU A 134 10.26 -7.94 0.46
N ARG A 135 10.13 -9.25 0.24
CA ARG A 135 10.87 -9.97 -0.81
C ARG A 135 10.46 -9.57 -2.22
N LYS A 136 9.20 -9.33 -2.43
CA LYS A 136 8.63 -8.93 -3.72
C LYS A 136 8.04 -7.53 -3.63
N SER A 137 8.15 -6.79 -4.73
CA SER A 137 7.50 -5.49 -4.89
C SER A 137 6.78 -5.47 -6.23
N SER A 138 5.59 -4.86 -6.28
CA SER A 138 4.84 -4.61 -7.50
C SER A 138 5.04 -3.16 -7.92
N TRP A 139 5.77 -2.92 -8.99
CA TRP A 139 6.07 -1.56 -9.47
C TRP A 139 4.90 -0.94 -10.21
N SER A 140 3.98 -1.74 -10.73
CA SER A 140 2.74 -1.28 -11.37
C SER A 140 1.88 -0.42 -10.42
N SER A 141 1.88 -0.75 -9.12
CA SER A 141 1.11 -0.03 -8.09
C SER A 141 1.69 1.35 -7.74
N LEU A 142 2.94 1.66 -8.12
CA LEU A 142 3.53 2.97 -7.88
C LEU A 142 2.89 4.10 -8.71
N GLY A 143 2.25 3.78 -9.83
CA GLY A 143 1.46 4.76 -10.58
C GLY A 143 0.35 5.37 -9.73
N ASN A 144 -0.35 4.56 -8.97
CA ASN A 144 -1.41 4.99 -8.06
C ASN A 144 -0.87 5.89 -6.93
N PHE A 145 0.31 5.57 -6.41
CA PHE A 145 0.98 6.40 -5.40
C PHE A 145 1.29 7.81 -5.93
N LEU A 146 1.79 7.93 -7.17
CA LEU A 146 2.08 9.22 -7.78
C LEU A 146 0.80 10.05 -7.99
N VAL A 147 -0.29 9.42 -8.47
CA VAL A 147 -1.56 10.14 -8.64
C VAL A 147 -2.13 10.57 -7.29
N ALA A 148 -2.02 9.76 -6.24
CA ALA A 148 -2.44 10.13 -4.90
C ALA A 148 -1.66 11.36 -4.37
N LEU A 149 -0.34 11.40 -4.61
CA LEU A 149 0.48 12.58 -4.28
C LEU A 149 0.04 13.83 -5.05
N CYS A 150 -0.22 13.70 -6.36
CA CYS A 150 -0.72 14.79 -7.19
C CYS A 150 -2.08 15.31 -6.68
N LEU A 151 -2.97 14.39 -6.27
CA LEU A 151 -4.28 14.74 -5.73
C LEU A 151 -4.15 15.56 -4.43
N ILE A 152 -3.29 15.14 -3.51
CA ILE A 152 -3.03 15.87 -2.27
C ILE A 152 -2.39 17.22 -2.56
N ALA A 153 -1.38 17.26 -3.44
CA ALA A 153 -0.72 18.50 -3.83
C ALA A 153 -1.69 19.50 -4.48
N TYR A 154 -2.71 19.00 -5.19
CA TYR A 154 -3.77 19.82 -5.76
C TYR A 154 -4.75 20.32 -4.68
N ALA A 155 -5.10 19.49 -3.70
CA ALA A 155 -6.12 19.80 -2.70
C ALA A 155 -5.61 20.70 -1.57
N VAL A 156 -4.37 20.53 -1.12
CA VAL A 156 -3.79 21.30 0.00
C VAL A 156 -3.85 22.81 -0.18
N PRO A 157 -3.53 23.41 -1.36
CA PRO A 157 -3.65 24.86 -1.56
C PRO A 157 -5.08 25.38 -1.56
N GLN A 158 -6.09 24.50 -1.67
CA GLN A 158 -7.51 24.86 -1.69
C GLN A 158 -8.16 24.83 -0.30
N LEU A 159 -7.42 24.43 0.73
CA LEU A 159 -7.91 24.47 2.10
C LEU A 159 -8.19 25.93 2.54
N ALA A 160 -9.29 26.13 3.26
CA ALA A 160 -9.66 27.43 3.80
C ALA A 160 -8.59 27.99 4.76
N GLU A 161 -7.96 27.10 5.53
CA GLU A 161 -6.84 27.44 6.40
C GLU A 161 -5.58 26.64 5.97
N PRO A 162 -4.42 27.29 5.83
CA PRO A 162 -3.19 26.60 5.50
C PRO A 162 -2.78 25.66 6.66
N PRO A 163 -2.33 24.43 6.35
CA PRO A 163 -1.93 23.49 7.39
C PRO A 163 -0.73 24.03 8.19
N SER A 164 -0.81 23.91 9.53
CA SER A 164 0.25 24.33 10.44
C SER A 164 1.53 23.49 10.22
N LEU A 165 2.68 24.02 10.65
CA LEU A 165 3.94 23.26 10.60
C LEU A 165 3.84 21.92 11.34
N LEU A 166 3.09 21.90 12.46
CA LEU A 166 2.83 20.68 13.22
C LEU A 166 2.03 19.66 12.42
N SER A 167 1.02 20.11 11.67
CA SER A 167 0.22 19.23 10.79
C SER A 167 1.09 18.59 9.71
N TRP A 168 2.02 19.33 9.11
CA TRP A 168 2.98 18.79 8.14
C TRP A 168 3.91 17.74 8.74
N LEU A 169 4.34 17.92 9.99
CA LEU A 169 5.19 16.95 10.68
C LEU A 169 4.43 15.71 11.11
N LEU A 170 3.19 15.86 11.57
CA LEU A 170 2.37 14.74 12.05
C LEU A 170 1.74 13.93 10.92
N TYR A 171 1.46 14.53 9.78
CA TYR A 171 0.84 13.85 8.65
C TYR A 171 1.56 12.54 8.22
N PRO A 172 2.88 12.54 7.95
CA PRO A 172 3.58 11.31 7.60
C PRO A 172 3.59 10.28 8.74
N VAL A 173 3.54 10.71 9.99
CA VAL A 173 3.42 9.81 11.14
C VAL A 173 2.06 9.10 11.13
N TYR A 174 0.96 9.83 10.90
CA TYR A 174 -0.37 9.22 10.78
C TYR A 174 -0.47 8.26 9.59
N VAL A 175 0.10 8.63 8.45
CA VAL A 175 0.17 7.74 7.28
C VAL A 175 0.95 6.47 7.61
N ALA A 176 2.09 6.59 8.28
CA ALA A 176 2.88 5.44 8.72
C ALA A 176 2.10 4.55 9.70
N CYS A 177 1.39 5.14 10.67
CA CYS A 177 0.50 4.40 11.57
C CYS A 177 -0.60 3.66 10.81
N GLY A 178 -1.23 4.30 9.82
CA GLY A 178 -2.23 3.67 8.95
C GLY A 178 -1.66 2.46 8.21
N ILE A 179 -0.47 2.60 7.61
CA ILE A 179 0.23 1.50 6.93
C ILE A 179 0.53 0.35 7.91
N LEU A 180 1.01 0.66 9.11
CA LEU A 180 1.32 -0.36 10.13
C LEU A 180 0.07 -1.12 10.59
N ILE A 181 -1.05 -0.44 10.78
CA ILE A 181 -2.34 -1.06 11.14
C ILE A 181 -2.78 -2.02 10.01
N MET A 182 -2.78 -1.54 8.77
CA MET A 182 -3.17 -2.34 7.61
C MET A 182 -2.23 -3.54 7.40
N TYR A 183 -0.92 -3.33 7.56
CA TYR A 183 0.07 -4.41 7.52
C TYR A 183 -0.18 -5.46 8.62
N SER A 184 -0.46 -5.03 9.86
CA SER A 184 -0.71 -5.92 10.97
C SER A 184 -1.93 -6.82 10.76
N ILE A 185 -3.00 -6.27 10.21
CA ILE A 185 -4.19 -7.03 9.84
C ILE A 185 -3.86 -8.02 8.73
N MET A 186 -3.18 -7.56 7.68
CA MET A 186 -2.85 -8.39 6.54
C MET A 186 -1.92 -9.56 6.91
N ILE A 187 -0.86 -9.31 7.70
CA ILE A 187 0.05 -10.38 8.12
C ILE A 187 -0.64 -11.38 9.07
N SER A 188 -1.58 -10.91 9.89
CA SER A 188 -2.41 -11.79 10.73
C SER A 188 -3.30 -12.70 9.88
N LEU A 189 -3.92 -12.17 8.83
CA LEU A 189 -4.68 -12.97 7.86
C LEU A 189 -3.76 -13.93 7.10
N ALA A 190 -2.56 -13.49 6.71
CA ALA A 190 -1.57 -14.34 6.06
C ALA A 190 -1.15 -15.52 6.94
N ALA A 191 -0.93 -15.28 8.23
CA ALA A 191 -0.56 -16.31 9.19
C ALA A 191 -1.63 -17.39 9.34
N THR A 192 -2.92 -17.09 9.14
CA THR A 192 -3.99 -18.11 9.19
C THR A 192 -3.84 -19.18 8.12
N SER A 193 -3.05 -18.94 7.04
CA SER A 193 -2.77 -19.96 6.02
C SER A 193 -2.08 -21.20 6.58
N ILE A 194 -1.35 -21.05 7.69
CA ILE A 194 -0.66 -22.18 8.36
C ILE A 194 -1.67 -23.22 8.82
N TRP A 195 -2.84 -22.80 9.27
CA TRP A 195 -3.90 -23.72 9.74
C TRP A 195 -4.93 -24.08 8.66
N LEU A 196 -5.26 -23.13 7.79
CA LEU A 196 -6.33 -23.32 6.78
C LEU A 196 -5.81 -23.89 5.45
N GLY A 197 -4.49 -23.91 5.24
CA GLY A 197 -3.83 -24.42 4.03
C GLY A 197 -4.11 -23.62 2.75
N ARG A 198 -5.21 -22.86 2.66
CA ARG A 198 -5.58 -22.03 1.51
C ARG A 198 -6.40 -20.82 1.95
N ASN A 199 -5.83 -19.62 1.81
CA ASN A 199 -6.42 -18.36 2.28
C ASN A 199 -6.72 -17.34 1.16
N GLN A 200 -6.69 -17.73 -0.10
CA GLN A 200 -6.92 -16.76 -1.20
C GLN A 200 -8.23 -15.98 -0.99
N THR A 201 -9.30 -16.65 -0.60
CA THR A 201 -10.59 -16.02 -0.34
C THR A 201 -10.54 -14.95 0.77
N LEU A 202 -9.69 -15.11 1.80
CA LEU A 202 -9.53 -14.11 2.86
C LEU A 202 -8.78 -12.87 2.39
N TYR A 203 -7.79 -13.03 1.51
CA TYR A 203 -7.09 -11.89 0.89
C TYR A 203 -8.00 -11.15 -0.07
N ASP A 204 -8.78 -11.88 -0.89
CA ASP A 204 -9.74 -11.27 -1.80
C ASP A 204 -10.79 -10.48 -1.02
N PHE A 205 -11.33 -11.05 0.07
CA PHE A 205 -12.26 -10.38 0.96
C PHE A 205 -11.64 -9.11 1.59
N TRP A 206 -10.41 -9.20 2.09
CA TRP A 206 -9.70 -8.06 2.64
C TRP A 206 -9.51 -6.97 1.59
N PHE A 207 -9.10 -7.34 0.37
CA PHE A 207 -8.93 -6.43 -0.75
C PHE A 207 -10.23 -5.71 -1.11
N TYR A 208 -11.37 -6.42 -1.16
CA TYR A 208 -12.67 -5.82 -1.44
C TYR A 208 -13.18 -4.88 -0.34
N ILE A 209 -12.78 -5.07 0.90
CA ILE A 209 -13.16 -4.16 1.99
C ILE A 209 -12.31 -2.89 2.01
N THR A 210 -11.04 -2.97 1.56
CA THR A 210 -10.09 -1.86 1.68
C THR A 210 -9.95 -1.01 0.43
N ASN A 211 -10.48 -1.47 -0.71
CA ASN A 211 -10.53 -0.74 -1.97
C ASN A 211 -11.95 -0.41 -2.37
#